data_9d94fc274d664bd2711f30b45c4ea650
#
_entry.id   9d94fc274d664bd2711f30b45c4ea650
#
_cell.length_a   1.000
_cell.length_b   1.000
_cell.length_c   1.000
_cell.angle_alpha   90.00
_cell.angle_beta   90.00
_cell.angle_gamma   90.00
#
_symmetry.space_group_name_H-M   'P 1'
#
loop_
_entity.id
_entity.type
_entity.pdbx_description
1 polymer ?
#
loop_
_entity_poly.entity_id
_entity_poly.type
_entity_poly.pdbx_seq_one_letter_code
_entity_poly.pdbx_strand_id
1 'polypeptide(L)'
;MSVIRNALWSHYVGYVSPLLPLGKNKRVMNIRRLWVVACLCAMMLSCLAQAKQIAVVVDNGNDTSNLSAGELAKIFNIRTQSWPDGKPITVVLHDPFSSDMQLVLRKILNITPEQARALIHNHPGAIVIADTDDAVIHFVSTTRGAIGVIDLYSLTKDVKVLKVDGKLPVEPGYLLKGN
;
A
#
# COMPACT_ATOMS: atom_id res chain seq x y z
N MET A 1 58.78 -61.26 -39.66
CA MET A 1 58.06 -62.09 -40.65
C MET A 1 56.89 -61.21 -41.07
N SER A 2 57.12 -60.64 -42.22
CA SER A 2 56.47 -60.96 -43.48
C SER A 2 55.08 -60.31 -43.60
N VAL A 3 54.99 -59.18 -44.31
CA VAL A 3 54.78 -59.10 -45.76
C VAL A 3 53.24 -59.08 -46.05
N ILE A 4 52.62 -58.13 -46.68
CA ILE A 4 52.54 -57.63 -48.04
C ILE A 4 51.29 -56.78 -48.07
N ARG A 5 51.30 -55.46 -48.46
CA ARG A 5 51.14 -54.99 -49.84
C ARG A 5 49.71 -54.72 -50.33
N ASN A 6 49.58 -53.47 -50.68
CA ASN A 6 48.99 -52.94 -51.93
C ASN A 6 47.45 -52.92 -52.08
N ALA A 7 47.02 -51.71 -52.16
CA ALA A 7 46.64 -50.97 -53.36
C ALA A 7 45.25 -51.27 -53.87
N LEU A 8 44.46 -50.27 -53.99
CA LEU A 8 43.92 -49.85 -55.28
C LEU A 8 43.07 -48.59 -55.08
N TRP A 9 43.53 -47.57 -55.67
CA TRP A 9 42.86 -46.45 -56.25
C TRP A 9 41.48 -46.81 -56.84
N SER A 10 40.49 -45.96 -56.58
CA SER A 10 39.61 -45.50 -57.66
C SER A 10 38.63 -44.40 -57.15
N HIS A 11 38.80 -43.25 -57.68
CA HIS A 11 37.80 -42.32 -58.10
C HIS A 11 36.41 -42.33 -57.39
N TYR A 12 36.15 -41.33 -56.61
CA TYR A 12 34.89 -40.66 -56.68
C TYR A 12 35.07 -39.14 -56.59
N VAL A 13 35.08 -38.56 -57.79
CA VAL A 13 34.92 -37.15 -58.05
C VAL A 13 33.49 -36.77 -57.79
N GLY A 14 33.30 -35.71 -57.08
CA GLY A 14 32.17 -34.83 -57.32
C GLY A 14 31.01 -34.93 -56.35
N TYR A 15 30.91 -33.99 -55.56
CA TYR A 15 29.79 -33.04 -55.48
C TYR A 15 30.08 -32.09 -54.33
N VAL A 16 30.71 -30.99 -54.70
CA VAL A 16 30.75 -29.81 -53.84
C VAL A 16 29.40 -29.19 -53.92
N SER A 17 28.56 -29.45 -52.94
CA SER A 17 27.33 -28.65 -52.78
C SER A 17 27.72 -27.24 -52.30
N PRO A 18 27.26 -26.19 -52.97
CA PRO A 18 27.52 -24.84 -52.49
C PRO A 18 26.82 -24.62 -51.16
N LEU A 19 27.60 -24.39 -50.14
CA LEU A 19 27.11 -23.92 -48.85
C LEU A 19 26.33 -22.61 -49.12
N LEU A 20 25.01 -22.72 -48.91
CA LEU A 20 24.13 -21.56 -48.81
C LEU A 20 24.70 -20.59 -47.75
N PRO A 21 24.88 -19.31 -48.07
CA PRO A 21 25.30 -18.33 -47.08
C PRO A 21 24.14 -18.23 -46.09
N LEU A 22 24.37 -18.70 -44.84
CA LEU A 22 23.59 -18.29 -43.70
C LEU A 22 23.61 -16.77 -43.64
N GLY A 23 22.50 -16.19 -44.12
CA GLY A 23 22.26 -14.77 -43.98
C GLY A 23 22.29 -14.39 -42.51
N LYS A 24 23.42 -13.90 -42.03
CA LYS A 24 23.55 -13.18 -40.76
C LYS A 24 22.77 -11.89 -40.88
N ASN A 25 21.46 -11.99 -40.75
CA ASN A 25 20.64 -10.81 -40.52
C ASN A 25 20.87 -10.38 -39.07
N LYS A 26 22.05 -9.84 -38.80
CA LYS A 26 22.32 -9.05 -37.61
C LYS A 26 21.52 -7.78 -37.76
N ARG A 27 20.24 -7.84 -37.31
CA ARG A 27 19.53 -6.61 -36.93
C ARG A 27 20.36 -5.97 -35.81
N VAL A 28 21.26 -5.11 -36.18
CA VAL A 28 21.94 -4.21 -35.27
C VAL A 28 20.84 -3.31 -34.74
N MET A 29 20.18 -3.78 -33.68
CA MET A 29 19.20 -2.97 -32.97
C MET A 29 19.96 -1.76 -32.45
N ASN A 30 19.69 -0.61 -33.04
CA ASN A 30 20.39 0.64 -32.72
C ASN A 30 20.41 0.83 -31.21
N ILE A 31 21.57 0.81 -30.59
CA ILE A 31 21.81 1.02 -29.17
C ILE A 31 21.03 2.23 -28.67
N ARG A 32 20.92 3.30 -29.46
CA ARG A 32 20.10 4.48 -29.16
C ARG A 32 18.61 4.16 -28.99
N ARG A 33 18.05 3.22 -29.76
CA ARG A 33 16.65 2.79 -29.61
C ARG A 33 16.45 1.93 -28.36
N LEU A 34 17.43 1.10 -28.02
CA LEU A 34 17.41 0.33 -26.76
C LEU A 34 17.44 1.25 -25.54
N TRP A 35 18.25 2.30 -25.55
CA TRP A 35 18.30 3.32 -24.49
C TRP A 35 16.99 4.09 -24.37
N VAL A 36 16.36 4.47 -25.49
CA VAL A 36 15.06 5.16 -25.47
C VAL A 36 13.95 4.25 -24.89
N VAL A 37 13.92 2.98 -25.27
CA VAL A 37 12.93 2.02 -24.73
C VAL A 37 13.20 1.76 -23.24
N ALA A 38 14.45 1.62 -22.83
CA ALA A 38 14.81 1.43 -21.42
C ALA A 38 14.44 2.66 -20.57
N CYS A 39 14.68 3.88 -21.07
CA CYS A 39 14.25 5.11 -20.39
C CYS A 39 12.71 5.23 -20.32
N LEU A 40 11.97 4.87 -21.38
CA LEU A 40 10.52 4.85 -21.36
C LEU A 40 9.99 3.84 -20.34
N CYS A 41 10.54 2.63 -20.28
CA CYS A 41 10.18 1.62 -19.28
C CYS A 41 10.50 2.08 -17.86
N ALA A 42 11.64 2.73 -17.63
CA ALA A 42 12.01 3.29 -16.33
C ALA A 42 11.05 4.39 -15.86
N MET A 43 10.55 5.24 -16.77
CA MET A 43 9.53 6.25 -16.45
C MET A 43 8.17 5.63 -16.11
N MET A 44 7.79 4.49 -16.71
CA MET A 44 6.54 3.81 -16.40
C MET A 44 6.56 3.11 -15.03
N LEU A 45 7.73 2.69 -14.52
CA LEU A 45 7.85 2.06 -13.20
C LEU A 45 7.77 3.06 -12.04
N SER A 46 7.92 4.35 -12.26
CA SER A 46 7.91 5.38 -11.22
C SER A 46 6.50 5.73 -10.70
N CYS A 47 5.43 5.19 -11.29
CA CYS A 47 4.06 5.65 -11.06
C CYS A 47 3.28 4.85 -10.00
N LEU A 48 3.90 3.92 -9.23
CA LEU A 48 3.16 2.99 -8.37
C LEU A 48 3.36 3.15 -6.86
N ALA A 49 4.08 4.15 -6.42
CA ALA A 49 4.16 4.44 -4.99
C ALA A 49 3.07 5.45 -4.59
N GLN A 50 1.81 5.03 -4.58
CA GLN A 50 0.78 5.82 -3.91
C GLN A 50 1.03 5.73 -2.41
N ALA A 51 1.50 6.84 -1.84
CA ALA A 51 1.64 6.96 -0.40
C ALA A 51 0.24 6.84 0.23
N LYS A 52 0.02 5.79 1.00
CA LYS A 52 -1.24 5.54 1.70
C LYS A 52 -1.55 6.70 2.63
N GLN A 53 -2.79 7.18 2.62
CA GLN A 53 -3.25 8.31 3.44
C GLN A 53 -4.46 7.88 4.24
N ILE A 54 -4.34 7.91 5.56
CA ILE A 54 -5.41 7.52 6.47
C ILE A 54 -6.14 8.78 6.93
N ALA A 55 -7.44 8.80 6.77
CA ALA A 55 -8.34 9.85 7.26
C ALA A 55 -8.92 9.44 8.62
N VAL A 56 -8.97 10.39 9.55
CA VAL A 56 -9.73 10.27 10.80
C VAL A 56 -11.13 10.83 10.55
N VAL A 57 -12.15 10.03 10.80
CA VAL A 57 -13.54 10.36 10.52
C VAL A 57 -14.41 10.28 11.77
N VAL A 58 -15.42 11.14 11.81
CA VAL A 58 -16.47 11.17 12.85
C VAL A 58 -17.84 11.31 12.21
N ASP A 59 -18.89 11.14 13.00
CA ASP A 59 -20.25 11.42 12.53
C ASP A 59 -20.43 12.89 12.14
N ASN A 60 -21.30 13.16 11.16
CA ASN A 60 -21.53 14.51 10.64
C ASN A 60 -22.10 15.50 11.68
N GLY A 61 -22.68 15.01 12.76
CA GLY A 61 -23.20 15.80 13.88
C GLY A 61 -22.20 16.06 15.00
N ASN A 62 -20.93 15.68 14.83
CA ASN A 62 -19.86 15.99 15.77
C ASN A 62 -19.34 17.40 15.56
N ASP A 63 -19.31 18.23 16.60
CA ASP A 63 -18.87 19.64 16.51
C ASP A 63 -17.34 19.77 16.39
N THR A 64 -16.58 18.73 16.79
CA THR A 64 -15.12 18.75 16.69
C THR A 64 -14.67 18.79 15.23
N SER A 65 -13.74 19.67 14.91
CA SER A 65 -13.17 19.81 13.57
C SER A 65 -11.67 19.53 13.50
N ASN A 66 -11.00 19.55 14.64
CA ASN A 66 -9.56 19.37 14.76
C ASN A 66 -9.22 18.67 16.07
N LEU A 67 -8.27 17.73 16.01
CA LEU A 67 -7.64 17.10 17.16
C LEU A 67 -6.13 17.18 16.99
N SER A 68 -5.43 17.44 18.07
CA SER A 68 -3.99 17.21 18.09
C SER A 68 -3.68 15.69 18.07
N ALA A 69 -2.49 15.32 17.61
CA ALA A 69 -2.02 13.94 17.67
C ALA A 69 -2.08 13.37 19.09
N GLY A 70 -1.78 14.20 20.10
CA GLY A 70 -1.86 13.81 21.51
C GLY A 70 -3.29 13.55 22.01
N GLU A 71 -4.27 14.34 21.57
CA GLU A 71 -5.69 14.10 21.90
C GLU A 71 -6.20 12.85 21.20
N LEU A 72 -5.86 12.68 19.93
CA LEU A 72 -6.20 11.47 19.18
C LEU A 72 -5.62 10.21 19.82
N ALA A 73 -4.37 10.27 20.28
CA ALA A 73 -3.74 9.20 21.03
C ALA A 73 -4.47 8.87 22.35
N LYS A 74 -4.95 9.89 23.08
CA LYS A 74 -5.74 9.68 24.31
C LYS A 74 -7.07 9.01 24.02
N ILE A 75 -7.75 9.41 22.93
CA ILE A 75 -9.02 8.80 22.50
C ILE A 75 -8.80 7.33 22.12
N PHE A 76 -7.83 7.04 21.27
CA PHE A 76 -7.57 5.68 20.81
C PHE A 76 -6.99 4.74 21.90
N ASN A 77 -6.35 5.30 22.94
CA ASN A 77 -5.96 4.57 24.14
C ASN A 77 -7.07 4.51 25.21
N ILE A 78 -8.29 4.95 24.91
CA ILE A 78 -9.47 4.97 25.81
C ILE A 78 -9.20 5.79 27.10
N ARG A 79 -8.29 6.73 27.05
CA ARG A 79 -8.03 7.68 28.16
C ARG A 79 -8.99 8.87 28.14
N THR A 80 -9.55 9.18 26.97
CA THR A 80 -10.64 10.14 26.79
C THR A 80 -11.84 9.39 26.26
N GLN A 81 -12.93 9.38 27.01
CA GLN A 81 -14.12 8.56 26.75
C GLN A 81 -15.36 9.39 26.36
N SER A 82 -15.25 10.72 26.37
CA SER A 82 -16.34 11.61 26.02
C SER A 82 -15.85 12.82 25.24
N TRP A 83 -16.64 13.25 24.29
CA TRP A 83 -16.46 14.51 23.57
C TRP A 83 -16.71 15.70 24.50
N PRO A 84 -16.31 16.94 24.15
CA PRO A 84 -16.58 18.13 24.93
C PRO A 84 -18.07 18.41 25.18
N ASP A 85 -18.94 17.94 24.28
CA ASP A 85 -20.41 18.01 24.41
C ASP A 85 -21.01 16.92 25.31
N GLY A 86 -20.17 16.08 25.93
CA GLY A 86 -20.57 15.00 26.85
C GLY A 86 -20.96 13.68 26.16
N LYS A 87 -21.00 13.61 24.84
CA LYS A 87 -21.30 12.36 24.12
C LYS A 87 -20.20 11.32 24.34
N PRO A 88 -20.55 10.04 24.58
CA PRO A 88 -19.54 8.99 24.71
C PRO A 88 -18.79 8.78 23.39
N ILE A 89 -17.51 8.47 23.49
CA ILE A 89 -16.67 8.15 22.33
C ILE A 89 -16.67 6.62 22.13
N THR A 90 -17.00 6.19 20.92
CA THR A 90 -16.79 4.82 20.45
C THR A 90 -15.73 4.84 19.36
N VAL A 91 -14.64 4.11 19.56
CA VAL A 91 -13.53 4.03 18.61
C VAL A 91 -13.76 2.87 17.66
N VAL A 92 -13.69 3.13 16.36
CA VAL A 92 -13.84 2.09 15.32
C VAL A 92 -12.50 1.94 14.60
N LEU A 93 -11.94 0.75 14.68
CA LEU A 93 -10.62 0.42 14.14
C LEU A 93 -10.71 -0.77 13.18
N HIS A 94 -9.72 -0.90 12.32
CA HIS A 94 -9.46 -2.14 11.58
C HIS A 94 -8.66 -3.14 12.41
N ASP A 95 -8.49 -4.36 11.88
CA ASP A 95 -7.59 -5.33 12.49
C ASP A 95 -6.20 -4.68 12.73
N PRO A 96 -5.66 -4.76 13.94
CA PRO A 96 -4.34 -4.22 14.29
C PRO A 96 -3.20 -4.69 13.39
N PHE A 97 -3.34 -5.84 12.73
CA PHE A 97 -2.35 -6.39 11.83
C PHE A 97 -2.50 -5.90 10.38
N SER A 98 -3.57 -5.19 10.05
CA SER A 98 -3.71 -4.55 8.73
C SER A 98 -2.64 -3.48 8.52
N SER A 99 -2.23 -3.27 7.26
CA SER A 99 -1.20 -2.28 6.92
C SER A 99 -1.58 -0.87 7.35
N ASP A 100 -2.87 -0.54 7.27
CA ASP A 100 -3.43 0.76 7.61
C ASP A 100 -3.37 1.02 9.09
N MET A 101 -3.84 0.02 9.86
CA MET A 101 -3.83 0.13 11.29
C MET A 101 -2.41 0.18 11.84
N GLN A 102 -1.46 -0.55 11.27
CA GLN A 102 -0.05 -0.46 11.67
C GLN A 102 0.53 0.95 11.48
N LEU A 103 0.09 1.71 10.45
CA LEU A 103 0.49 3.11 10.30
C LEU A 103 -0.04 3.96 11.48
N VAL A 104 -1.31 3.81 11.84
CA VAL A 104 -1.94 4.51 12.96
C VAL A 104 -1.28 4.12 14.30
N LEU A 105 -1.07 2.82 14.52
CA LEU A 105 -0.43 2.31 15.74
C LEU A 105 0.96 2.90 15.94
N ARG A 106 1.78 2.97 14.88
CA ARG A 106 3.13 3.54 14.97
C ARG A 106 3.12 5.07 15.14
N LYS A 107 2.28 5.77 14.35
CA LYS A 107 2.34 7.24 14.28
C LYS A 107 1.61 7.94 15.44
N ILE A 108 0.53 7.34 15.93
CA ILE A 108 -0.33 7.94 16.96
C ILE A 108 -0.11 7.27 18.33
N LEU A 109 -0.16 5.94 18.38
CA LEU A 109 -0.20 5.22 19.64
C LEU A 109 1.19 4.77 20.12
N ASN A 110 2.13 4.63 19.21
CA ASN A 110 3.47 4.07 19.46
C ASN A 110 3.41 2.71 20.19
N ILE A 111 2.52 1.82 19.74
CA ILE A 111 2.32 0.48 20.28
C ILE A 111 2.41 -0.57 19.17
N THR A 112 2.62 -1.84 19.56
CA THR A 112 2.62 -2.97 18.64
C THR A 112 1.20 -3.45 18.34
N PRO A 113 0.97 -4.22 17.24
CA PRO A 113 -0.33 -4.84 16.97
C PRO A 113 -0.83 -5.75 18.10
N GLU A 114 0.07 -6.47 18.79
CA GLU A 114 -0.26 -7.33 19.94
C GLU A 114 -0.76 -6.50 21.12
N GLN A 115 -0.11 -5.37 21.40
CA GLN A 115 -0.54 -4.44 22.45
C GLN A 115 -1.89 -3.82 22.11
N ALA A 116 -2.12 -3.48 20.83
CA ALA A 116 -3.42 -2.99 20.37
C ALA A 116 -4.52 -4.05 20.53
N ARG A 117 -4.23 -5.32 20.21
CA ARG A 117 -5.18 -6.42 20.44
C ARG A 117 -5.51 -6.57 21.91
N ALA A 118 -4.54 -6.47 22.81
CA ALA A 118 -4.78 -6.50 24.24
C ALA A 118 -5.62 -5.30 24.71
N LEU A 119 -5.38 -4.10 24.17
CA LEU A 119 -6.20 -2.91 24.45
C LEU A 119 -7.66 -3.11 24.05
N ILE A 120 -7.90 -3.64 22.84
CA ILE A 120 -9.25 -3.96 22.33
C ILE A 120 -9.96 -4.97 23.27
N HIS A 121 -9.25 -6.04 23.63
CA HIS A 121 -9.81 -7.08 24.51
C HIS A 121 -10.19 -6.54 25.90
N ASN A 122 -9.41 -5.59 26.41
CA ASN A 122 -9.63 -5.01 27.75
C ASN A 122 -10.72 -3.92 27.76
N HIS A 123 -11.18 -3.43 26.59
CA HIS A 123 -12.18 -2.37 26.50
C HIS A 123 -13.33 -2.75 25.58
N PRO A 124 -14.06 -3.85 25.90
CA PRO A 124 -15.21 -4.29 25.09
C PRO A 124 -16.29 -3.20 25.08
N GLY A 125 -16.79 -2.86 23.89
CA GLY A 125 -17.81 -1.83 23.71
C GLY A 125 -17.29 -0.40 23.55
N ALA A 126 -16.07 -0.08 24.01
CA ALA A 126 -15.43 1.21 23.73
C ALA A 126 -14.66 1.19 22.39
N ILE A 127 -14.20 0.01 21.98
CA ILE A 127 -13.54 -0.22 20.70
C ILE A 127 -14.32 -1.26 19.91
N VAL A 128 -14.62 -0.94 18.65
CA VAL A 128 -15.28 -1.81 17.68
C VAL A 128 -14.30 -2.10 16.56
N ILE A 129 -14.22 -3.36 16.13
CA ILE A 129 -13.41 -3.76 14.97
C ILE A 129 -14.32 -3.88 13.76
N ALA A 130 -13.89 -3.26 12.68
CA ALA A 130 -14.54 -3.31 11.37
C ALA A 130 -13.57 -3.88 10.32
N ASP A 131 -14.06 -4.76 9.46
CA ASP A 131 -13.23 -5.46 8.48
C ASP A 131 -12.95 -4.61 7.23
N THR A 132 -13.79 -3.60 6.94
CA THR A 132 -13.71 -2.76 5.75
C THR A 132 -13.94 -1.30 6.08
N ASP A 133 -13.43 -0.40 5.22
CA ASP A 133 -13.71 1.04 5.33
C ASP A 133 -15.21 1.36 5.25
N ASP A 134 -15.96 0.64 4.40
CA ASP A 134 -17.42 0.79 4.31
C ASP A 134 -18.11 0.46 5.64
N ALA A 135 -17.64 -0.57 6.34
CA ALA A 135 -18.17 -0.92 7.66
C ALA A 135 -17.83 0.14 8.71
N VAL A 136 -16.62 0.74 8.66
CA VAL A 136 -16.25 1.90 9.50
C VAL A 136 -17.16 3.07 9.21
N ILE A 137 -17.33 3.44 7.93
CA ILE A 137 -18.17 4.56 7.51
C ILE A 137 -19.61 4.37 7.96
N HIS A 138 -20.17 3.18 7.72
CA HIS A 138 -21.53 2.85 8.15
C HIS A 138 -21.69 2.97 9.67
N PHE A 139 -20.76 2.42 10.45
CA PHE A 139 -20.83 2.52 11.91
C PHE A 139 -20.71 3.97 12.39
N VAL A 140 -19.73 4.73 11.88
CA VAL A 140 -19.50 6.11 12.28
C VAL A 140 -20.67 7.00 11.89
N SER A 141 -21.26 6.83 10.70
CA SER A 141 -22.38 7.65 10.24
C SER A 141 -23.68 7.41 11.02
N THR A 142 -23.84 6.20 11.57
CA THR A 142 -25.06 5.80 12.31
C THR A 142 -24.95 5.91 13.83
N THR A 143 -23.71 6.04 14.35
CA THR A 143 -23.43 6.08 15.79
C THR A 143 -22.87 7.43 16.21
N ARG A 144 -23.68 8.21 16.94
CA ARG A 144 -23.25 9.52 17.43
C ARG A 144 -22.08 9.38 18.41
N GLY A 145 -21.05 10.19 18.20
CA GLY A 145 -19.82 10.17 18.99
C GLY A 145 -18.82 9.11 18.56
N ALA A 146 -19.11 8.34 17.52
CA ALA A 146 -18.13 7.41 16.96
C ALA A 146 -16.99 8.15 16.22
N ILE A 147 -15.80 7.59 16.34
CA ILE A 147 -14.59 8.04 15.64
C ILE A 147 -13.92 6.82 15.00
N GLY A 148 -13.50 6.93 13.77
CA GLY A 148 -12.85 5.85 13.04
C GLY A 148 -11.69 6.32 12.17
N VAL A 149 -10.99 5.35 11.58
CA VAL A 149 -9.92 5.57 10.61
C VAL A 149 -10.23 4.79 9.35
N ILE A 150 -10.08 5.42 8.19
CA ILE A 150 -10.31 4.85 6.87
C ILE A 150 -9.22 5.29 5.90
N ASP A 151 -9.08 4.59 4.78
CA ASP A 151 -8.30 5.12 3.66
C ASP A 151 -8.97 6.39 3.11
N LEU A 152 -8.19 7.40 2.80
CA LEU A 152 -8.70 8.66 2.24
C LEU A 152 -9.54 8.45 0.97
N TYR A 153 -9.18 7.46 0.14
CA TYR A 153 -9.89 7.15 -1.10
C TYR A 153 -11.26 6.49 -0.89
N SER A 154 -11.52 5.96 0.31
CA SER A 154 -12.82 5.40 0.70
C SER A 154 -13.78 6.45 1.26
N LEU A 155 -13.36 7.71 1.38
CA LEU A 155 -14.14 8.77 2.00
C LEU A 155 -15.46 9.03 1.27
N THR A 156 -16.58 9.07 2.01
CA THR A 156 -17.90 9.43 1.54
C THR A 156 -18.43 10.69 2.24
N LYS A 157 -19.53 11.25 1.74
CA LYS A 157 -20.22 12.39 2.35
C LYS A 157 -20.93 12.06 3.67
N ASP A 158 -21.02 10.79 4.03
CA ASP A 158 -21.79 10.33 5.20
C ASP A 158 -21.02 10.50 6.50
N VAL A 159 -19.73 10.81 6.41
CA VAL A 159 -18.85 11.05 7.54
C VAL A 159 -18.07 12.35 7.37
N LYS A 160 -17.66 12.94 8.49
CA LYS A 160 -16.87 14.16 8.54
C LYS A 160 -15.40 13.83 8.81
N VAL A 161 -14.50 14.39 8.01
CA VAL A 161 -13.04 14.27 8.22
C VAL A 161 -12.60 15.26 9.28
N LEU A 162 -11.82 14.79 10.26
CA LEU A 162 -11.14 15.62 11.23
C LEU A 162 -9.75 16.05 10.73
N LYS A 163 -9.36 17.27 11.05
CA LYS A 163 -7.96 17.68 10.97
C LYS A 163 -7.17 17.03 12.11
N VAL A 164 -5.93 16.66 11.81
CA VAL A 164 -4.96 16.22 12.82
C VAL A 164 -3.82 17.23 12.84
N ASP A 165 -3.54 17.82 14.00
CA ASP A 165 -2.61 18.95 14.15
C ASP A 165 -2.88 20.08 13.16
N GLY A 166 -4.17 20.40 12.93
CA GLY A 166 -4.63 21.44 12.04
C GLY A 166 -4.58 21.10 10.54
N LYS A 167 -4.18 19.89 10.16
CA LYS A 167 -4.00 19.45 8.76
C LYS A 167 -5.03 18.43 8.31
N LEU A 168 -5.48 18.55 7.08
CA LEU A 168 -6.28 17.52 6.39
C LEU A 168 -5.38 16.44 5.78
N PRO A 169 -5.91 15.24 5.50
CA PRO A 169 -5.14 14.13 4.92
C PRO A 169 -4.40 14.47 3.62
N VAL A 170 -4.94 15.35 2.79
CA VAL A 170 -4.34 15.77 1.51
C VAL A 170 -3.20 16.77 1.67
N GLU A 171 -3.07 17.43 2.83
CA GLU A 171 -2.11 18.51 3.02
C GLU A 171 -0.70 18.00 3.29
N PRO A 172 0.34 18.74 2.84
CA PRO A 172 1.72 18.42 3.12
C PRO A 172 2.02 18.34 4.62
N GLY A 173 2.72 17.30 5.04
CA GLY A 173 3.08 17.11 6.44
C GLY A 173 1.93 16.60 7.33
N TYR A 174 0.86 16.07 6.73
CA TYR A 174 -0.14 15.32 7.47
C TYR A 174 0.47 14.08 8.13
N LEU A 175 0.14 13.84 9.39
CA LEU A 175 0.81 12.84 10.23
C LEU A 175 0.56 11.39 9.74
N LEU A 176 -0.70 11.06 9.37
CA LEU A 176 -1.11 9.71 8.99
C LEU A 176 -0.94 9.44 7.48
N LYS A 177 0.17 9.89 6.94
CA LYS A 177 0.60 9.58 5.58
C LYS A 177 1.69 8.51 5.63
N GLY A 178 1.48 7.41 4.87
CA GLY A 178 2.50 6.39 4.62
C GLY A 178 3.59 6.93 3.68
N ASN A 179 4.79 6.42 3.86
CA ASN A 179 5.92 6.68 2.94
C ASN A 179 5.98 5.59 1.90
#